data_96c8aaff038b30ed1bc304d3fa6d6804
#
_entry.id   96c8aaff038b30ed1bc304d3fa6d6804
#
_cell.length_a   1.000
_cell.length_b   1.000
_cell.length_c   1.000
_cell.angle_alpha   90.00
_cell.angle_beta   90.00
_cell.angle_gamma   90.00
#
_symmetry.space_group_name_H-M   'P 1'
#
loop_
_entity.id
_entity.type
_entity.pdbx_description
1 polymer ?
#
loop_
_entity_poly.entity_id
_entity_poly.type
_entity_poly.pdbx_seq_one_letter_code
_entity_poly.pdbx_strand_id
1 'polypeptide(L)'
;MYNLHGTAFTETFLGTHNLLRATVSEHPQNNVIYYYAVVWIGGFFPWSLWALYEMIKSVKHKGLHLPRQSRERFLWVWLVVVFVFYQGMASKYLTYTFPMLMPSALLLAPYAIKQERVVRNTVILISLLFITGLFICIAPLTHRYSAEDQVPLLQSLTTEDTLILSYGMRYPASIVYYSGHRVERLETRETVETERPQEMTWKDTNVMPFRAIENIPDNRDILIISDETGDAVKSGELPGKWKEVGRQGRFTFFKRIHP
;
A
#
# COMPACT_ATOMS: atom_id res chain seq x y z
N MET A 1 16.44 15.60 11.26
CA MET A 1 15.71 14.43 11.80
C MET A 1 16.42 13.80 12.98
N TYR A 2 17.70 13.38 12.87
CA TYR A 2 18.44 12.80 14.01
C TYR A 2 18.49 13.77 15.23
N ASN A 3 18.77 15.04 15.00
CA ASN A 3 18.80 16.08 16.07
C ASN A 3 17.44 16.33 16.74
N LEU A 4 16.33 15.95 16.10
CA LEU A 4 14.98 16.14 16.65
C LEU A 4 14.44 14.87 17.34
N HIS A 5 14.82 13.69 16.86
CA HIS A 5 14.24 12.41 17.27
C HIS A 5 15.28 11.40 17.79
N GLY A 6 16.56 11.77 17.78
CA GLY A 6 17.64 10.95 18.31
C GLY A 6 17.76 9.57 17.65
N THR A 7 18.11 8.56 18.47
CA THR A 7 18.31 7.17 18.03
C THR A 7 17.03 6.52 17.54
N ALA A 8 15.84 6.92 18.05
CA ALA A 8 14.56 6.38 17.61
C ALA A 8 14.33 6.56 16.10
N PHE A 9 14.74 7.72 15.54
CA PHE A 9 14.67 7.91 14.09
C PHE A 9 15.60 6.95 13.33
N THR A 10 16.82 6.77 13.82
CA THR A 10 17.82 5.90 13.18
C THR A 10 17.38 4.44 13.23
N GLU A 11 16.91 3.98 14.38
CA GLU A 11 16.39 2.62 14.58
C GLU A 11 15.17 2.32 13.70
N THR A 12 14.22 3.24 13.63
CA THR A 12 13.04 3.06 12.78
C THR A 12 13.41 3.15 11.31
N PHE A 13 14.14 4.17 10.89
CA PHE A 13 14.44 4.40 9.48
C PHE A 13 15.44 3.38 8.92
N LEU A 14 16.61 3.22 9.55
CA LEU A 14 17.63 2.27 9.08
C LEU A 14 17.30 0.85 9.49
N GLY A 15 16.84 0.62 10.71
CA GLY A 15 16.49 -0.70 11.22
C GLY A 15 15.25 -1.26 10.55
N THR A 16 14.07 -0.71 10.86
CA THR A 16 12.79 -1.26 10.39
C THR A 16 12.59 -1.07 8.89
N HIS A 17 12.75 0.15 8.37
CA HIS A 17 12.43 0.43 6.98
C HIS A 17 13.47 -0.02 5.96
N ASN A 18 14.72 -0.23 6.35
CA ASN A 18 15.76 -0.65 5.42
C ASN A 18 16.28 -2.06 5.74
N LEU A 19 16.84 -2.26 6.93
CA LEU A 19 17.49 -3.52 7.28
C LEU A 19 16.48 -4.67 7.42
N LEU A 20 15.38 -4.45 8.14
CA LEU A 20 14.34 -5.47 8.30
C LEU A 20 13.71 -5.85 6.95
N ARG A 21 13.44 -4.87 6.07
CA ARG A 21 12.94 -5.14 4.70
C ARG A 21 13.91 -5.94 3.86
N ALA A 22 15.19 -5.77 4.06
CA ALA A 22 16.20 -6.52 3.33
C ALA A 22 16.29 -7.99 3.80
N THR A 23 16.08 -8.26 5.09
CA THR A 23 16.35 -9.54 5.73
C THR A 23 15.11 -10.37 6.05
N VAL A 24 14.00 -9.72 6.36
CA VAL A 24 12.72 -10.37 6.75
C VAL A 24 11.62 -9.97 5.78
N SER A 25 10.92 -10.95 5.22
CA SER A 25 9.86 -10.68 4.25
C SER A 25 8.60 -10.15 4.93
N GLU A 26 8.17 -8.94 4.56
CA GLU A 26 6.87 -8.38 4.92
C GLU A 26 5.71 -9.10 4.20
N HIS A 27 6.00 -9.62 2.99
CA HIS A 27 5.05 -10.36 2.16
C HIS A 27 5.66 -11.67 1.70
N PRO A 28 5.67 -12.74 2.55
CA PRO A 28 6.33 -14.01 2.24
C PRO A 28 5.89 -14.62 0.92
N GLN A 29 4.61 -14.46 0.54
CA GLN A 29 4.05 -14.95 -0.72
C GLN A 29 4.70 -14.31 -1.96
N ASN A 30 5.28 -13.13 -1.84
CA ASN A 30 5.97 -12.43 -2.92
C ASN A 30 7.45 -12.77 -2.99
N ASN A 31 8.01 -13.44 -1.98
CA ASN A 31 9.44 -13.74 -1.91
C ASN A 31 9.83 -14.95 -2.76
N VAL A 32 9.59 -14.86 -4.07
CA VAL A 32 9.92 -15.88 -5.07
C VAL A 32 10.98 -15.36 -6.05
N ILE A 33 11.81 -16.30 -6.58
CA ILE A 33 12.97 -15.95 -7.41
C ILE A 33 12.61 -15.24 -8.73
N TYR A 34 11.42 -15.45 -9.24
CA TYR A 34 10.96 -14.85 -10.50
C TYR A 34 10.12 -13.58 -10.33
N TYR A 35 9.91 -13.10 -9.08
CA TYR A 35 9.01 -11.99 -8.78
C TYR A 35 9.26 -10.76 -9.65
N TYR A 36 10.46 -10.23 -9.63
CA TYR A 36 10.76 -9.01 -10.39
C TYR A 36 10.86 -9.21 -11.90
N ALA A 37 11.08 -10.43 -12.38
CA ALA A 37 10.97 -10.72 -13.80
C ALA A 37 9.50 -10.57 -14.27
N VAL A 38 8.55 -11.13 -13.52
CA VAL A 38 7.11 -11.01 -13.82
C VAL A 38 6.65 -9.56 -13.69
N VAL A 39 7.04 -8.87 -12.59
CA VAL A 39 6.67 -7.49 -12.35
C VAL A 39 7.24 -6.56 -13.44
N TRP A 40 8.47 -6.80 -13.90
CA TRP A 40 9.05 -6.03 -15.00
C TRP A 40 8.33 -6.29 -16.33
N ILE A 41 8.01 -7.56 -16.63
CA ILE A 41 7.24 -7.91 -17.85
C ILE A 41 5.88 -7.19 -17.84
N GLY A 42 5.15 -7.24 -16.73
CA GLY A 42 3.84 -6.59 -16.61
C GLY A 42 3.92 -5.06 -16.57
N GLY A 43 4.84 -4.51 -15.78
CA GLY A 43 4.99 -3.06 -15.59
C GLY A 43 5.56 -2.32 -16.79
N PHE A 44 6.30 -3.03 -17.66
CA PHE A 44 6.83 -2.46 -18.90
C PHE A 44 6.04 -2.92 -20.14
N PHE A 45 4.89 -3.57 -19.95
CA PHE A 45 4.02 -4.01 -21.06
C PHE A 45 3.45 -2.82 -21.86
N PRO A 46 3.36 -2.91 -23.21
CA PRO A 46 3.76 -4.03 -24.09
C PRO A 46 5.24 -3.99 -24.53
N TRP A 47 5.99 -3.00 -24.09
CA TRP A 47 7.40 -2.78 -24.50
C TRP A 47 8.31 -3.91 -24.02
N SER A 48 7.96 -4.56 -22.91
CA SER A 48 8.66 -5.75 -22.40
C SER A 48 8.68 -6.89 -23.41
N LEU A 49 7.53 -7.17 -24.05
CA LEU A 49 7.46 -8.22 -25.08
C LEU A 49 8.32 -7.89 -26.30
N TRP A 50 8.31 -6.64 -26.71
CA TRP A 50 9.17 -6.20 -27.81
C TRP A 50 10.66 -6.24 -27.43
N ALA A 51 11.00 -5.79 -26.22
CA ALA A 51 12.37 -5.87 -25.71
C ALA A 51 12.88 -7.32 -25.66
N LEU A 52 12.04 -8.26 -25.18
CA LEU A 52 12.36 -9.69 -25.18
C LEU A 52 12.53 -10.25 -26.59
N TYR A 53 11.66 -9.86 -27.51
CA TYR A 53 11.77 -10.27 -28.93
C TYR A 53 13.10 -9.81 -29.54
N GLU A 54 13.46 -8.53 -29.40
CA GLU A 54 14.72 -7.99 -29.94
C GLU A 54 15.95 -8.62 -29.25
N MET A 55 15.87 -8.88 -27.96
CA MET A 55 16.92 -9.58 -27.22
C MET A 55 17.11 -11.01 -27.73
N ILE A 56 16.04 -11.80 -27.86
CA ILE A 56 16.11 -13.17 -28.40
C ILE A 56 16.67 -13.18 -29.82
N LYS A 57 16.20 -12.26 -30.67
CA LYS A 57 16.68 -12.11 -32.04
C LYS A 57 18.17 -11.77 -32.08
N SER A 58 18.62 -10.86 -31.24
CA SER A 58 20.03 -10.48 -31.13
C SER A 58 20.91 -11.65 -30.72
N VAL A 59 20.49 -12.39 -29.69
CA VAL A 59 21.21 -13.58 -29.21
C VAL A 59 21.28 -14.68 -30.27
N LYS A 60 20.19 -14.94 -31.00
CA LYS A 60 20.16 -15.95 -32.09
C LYS A 60 21.09 -15.59 -33.24
N HIS A 61 21.19 -14.32 -33.60
CA HIS A 61 21.98 -13.88 -34.76
C HIS A 61 23.45 -13.56 -34.44
N LYS A 62 23.73 -13.07 -33.24
CA LYS A 62 25.08 -12.57 -32.88
C LYS A 62 25.71 -13.35 -31.71
N GLY A 63 24.96 -14.27 -31.09
CA GLY A 63 25.36 -14.90 -29.84
C GLY A 63 25.25 -13.95 -28.65
N LEU A 64 25.60 -14.45 -27.48
CA LEU A 64 25.64 -13.65 -26.24
C LEU A 64 26.93 -12.85 -26.23
N HIS A 65 26.86 -11.57 -26.61
CA HIS A 65 28.01 -10.67 -26.65
C HIS A 65 27.78 -9.49 -25.71
N LEU A 66 28.83 -9.11 -24.99
CA LEU A 66 28.81 -7.88 -24.21
C LEU A 66 28.70 -6.66 -25.16
N PRO A 67 27.86 -5.68 -24.83
CA PRO A 67 27.73 -4.48 -25.65
C PRO A 67 29.07 -3.79 -25.86
N ARG A 68 29.38 -3.42 -27.11
CA ARG A 68 30.65 -2.75 -27.43
C ARG A 68 30.66 -1.29 -26.99
N GLN A 69 29.52 -0.61 -27.03
CA GLN A 69 29.41 0.80 -26.65
C GLN A 69 29.33 0.99 -25.16
N SER A 70 30.08 1.94 -24.62
CA SER A 70 30.10 2.23 -23.17
C SER A 70 28.72 2.61 -22.64
N ARG A 71 27.90 3.33 -23.45
CA ARG A 71 26.53 3.70 -23.08
C ARG A 71 25.63 2.48 -22.90
N GLU A 72 25.64 1.54 -23.82
CA GLU A 72 24.83 0.32 -23.72
C GLU A 72 25.28 -0.55 -22.54
N ARG A 73 26.60 -0.65 -22.31
CA ARG A 73 27.14 -1.36 -21.13
C ARG A 73 26.63 -0.76 -19.84
N PHE A 74 26.65 0.57 -19.72
CA PHE A 74 26.14 1.27 -18.55
C PHE A 74 24.67 0.96 -18.31
N LEU A 75 23.82 1.01 -19.35
CA LEU A 75 22.39 0.72 -19.23
C LEU A 75 22.11 -0.73 -18.81
N TRP A 76 22.87 -1.68 -19.35
CA TRP A 76 22.77 -3.09 -18.95
C TRP A 76 23.25 -3.30 -17.52
N VAL A 77 24.36 -2.70 -17.12
CA VAL A 77 24.84 -2.78 -15.72
C VAL A 77 23.83 -2.17 -14.77
N TRP A 78 23.26 -1.00 -15.11
CA TRP A 78 22.21 -0.40 -14.30
C TRP A 78 21.02 -1.34 -14.13
N LEU A 79 20.48 -1.87 -15.22
CA LEU A 79 19.34 -2.78 -15.18
C LEU A 79 19.61 -4.04 -14.34
N VAL A 80 20.76 -4.67 -14.56
CA VAL A 80 21.16 -5.90 -13.87
C VAL A 80 21.40 -5.64 -12.38
N VAL A 81 22.10 -4.55 -12.04
CA VAL A 81 22.39 -4.20 -10.63
C VAL A 81 21.08 -3.96 -9.87
N VAL A 82 20.16 -3.17 -10.42
CA VAL A 82 18.86 -2.92 -9.79
C VAL A 82 18.05 -4.21 -9.63
N PHE A 83 18.01 -5.03 -10.68
CA PHE A 83 17.31 -6.32 -10.64
C PHE A 83 17.87 -7.25 -9.55
N VAL A 84 19.18 -7.47 -9.56
CA VAL A 84 19.84 -8.38 -8.60
C VAL A 84 19.71 -7.86 -7.18
N PHE A 85 19.90 -6.55 -6.98
CA PHE A 85 19.79 -5.93 -5.66
C PHE A 85 18.40 -6.15 -5.05
N TYR A 86 17.34 -5.76 -5.76
CA TYR A 86 15.99 -5.92 -5.22
C TYR A 86 15.53 -7.39 -5.20
N GLN A 87 15.98 -8.22 -6.14
CA GLN A 87 15.68 -9.66 -6.09
C GLN A 87 16.29 -10.34 -4.87
N GLY A 88 17.45 -9.85 -4.39
CA GLY A 88 18.09 -10.33 -3.17
C GLY A 88 17.41 -9.87 -1.87
N MET A 89 16.56 -8.84 -1.90
CA MET A 89 15.83 -8.40 -0.71
C MET A 89 14.70 -9.37 -0.37
N ALA A 90 14.47 -9.57 0.94
CA ALA A 90 13.40 -10.44 1.43
C ALA A 90 12.00 -9.85 1.20
N SER A 91 11.81 -8.55 1.49
CA SER A 91 10.54 -7.86 1.23
C SER A 91 10.50 -7.33 -0.20
N LYS A 92 9.48 -7.71 -0.96
CA LYS A 92 9.34 -7.35 -2.38
C LYS A 92 8.13 -6.47 -2.61
N TYR A 93 8.35 -5.33 -3.29
CA TYR A 93 7.32 -4.37 -3.67
C TYR A 93 7.34 -4.11 -5.17
N LEU A 94 6.17 -3.93 -5.76
CA LEU A 94 6.01 -3.64 -7.20
C LEU A 94 6.82 -2.41 -7.64
N THR A 95 6.87 -1.39 -6.79
CA THR A 95 7.54 -0.10 -7.08
C THR A 95 9.06 -0.20 -7.18
N TYR A 96 9.68 -1.25 -6.66
CA TYR A 96 11.13 -1.44 -6.73
C TYR A 96 11.65 -1.69 -8.14
N THR A 97 10.77 -2.02 -9.10
CA THR A 97 11.15 -2.13 -10.51
C THR A 97 11.21 -0.78 -11.23
N PHE A 98 10.68 0.30 -10.67
CA PHE A 98 10.66 1.60 -11.35
C PHE A 98 12.04 2.08 -11.85
N PRO A 99 13.14 1.95 -11.07
CA PRO A 99 14.46 2.29 -11.56
C PRO A 99 14.94 1.47 -12.76
N MET A 100 14.31 0.32 -13.06
CA MET A 100 14.62 -0.53 -14.21
C MET A 100 13.94 -0.04 -15.51
N LEU A 101 12.85 0.73 -15.40
CA LEU A 101 12.08 1.17 -16.58
C LEU A 101 12.88 2.11 -17.46
N MET A 102 13.66 3.02 -16.87
CA MET A 102 14.47 3.97 -17.63
C MET A 102 15.54 3.28 -18.49
N PRO A 103 16.45 2.46 -17.94
CA PRO A 103 17.43 1.76 -18.75
C PRO A 103 16.78 0.82 -19.78
N SER A 104 15.64 0.19 -19.45
CA SER A 104 14.89 -0.65 -20.38
C SER A 104 14.38 0.15 -21.58
N ALA A 105 13.80 1.33 -21.36
CA ALA A 105 13.32 2.21 -22.42
C ALA A 105 14.47 2.71 -23.29
N LEU A 106 15.59 3.11 -22.69
CA LEU A 106 16.76 3.59 -23.43
C LEU A 106 17.44 2.49 -24.26
N LEU A 107 17.44 1.25 -23.79
CA LEU A 107 17.92 0.10 -24.57
C LEU A 107 16.99 -0.23 -25.74
N LEU A 108 15.69 -0.01 -25.61
CA LEU A 108 14.70 -0.24 -26.66
C LEU A 108 14.65 0.92 -27.69
N ALA A 109 15.06 2.13 -27.31
CA ALA A 109 14.94 3.33 -28.11
C ALA A 109 15.50 3.23 -29.55
N PRO A 110 16.68 2.61 -29.82
CA PRO A 110 17.21 2.46 -31.17
C PRO A 110 16.30 1.65 -32.11
N TYR A 111 15.51 0.74 -31.55
CA TYR A 111 14.52 -0.06 -32.29
C TYR A 111 13.21 0.72 -32.47
N ALA A 112 12.81 1.47 -31.45
CA ALA A 112 11.62 2.31 -31.44
C ALA A 112 11.67 3.40 -32.51
N ILE A 113 12.80 4.07 -32.69
CA ILE A 113 13.00 5.11 -33.71
C ILE A 113 12.75 4.56 -35.10
N LYS A 114 13.12 3.32 -35.39
CA LYS A 114 12.89 2.68 -36.68
C LYS A 114 11.43 2.37 -36.98
N GLN A 115 10.59 2.34 -35.96
CA GLN A 115 9.16 2.01 -36.02
C GLN A 115 8.28 3.11 -35.40
N GLU A 116 8.65 4.37 -35.60
CA GLU A 116 8.02 5.54 -34.97
C GLU A 116 6.49 5.53 -35.05
N ARG A 117 5.91 5.20 -36.22
CA ARG A 117 4.47 5.17 -36.42
C ARG A 117 3.79 4.12 -35.54
N VAL A 118 4.39 2.93 -35.41
CA VAL A 118 3.86 1.85 -34.56
C VAL A 118 3.93 2.28 -33.10
N VAL A 119 5.11 2.79 -32.67
CA VAL A 119 5.30 3.28 -31.29
C VAL A 119 4.29 4.36 -30.94
N ARG A 120 4.15 5.39 -31.77
CA ARG A 120 3.19 6.48 -31.56
C ARG A 120 1.76 5.97 -31.41
N ASN A 121 1.31 5.11 -32.33
CA ASN A 121 -0.04 4.59 -32.29
C ASN A 121 -0.29 3.70 -31.05
N THR A 122 0.71 2.90 -30.66
CA THR A 122 0.65 2.08 -29.44
C THR A 122 0.58 2.95 -28.19
N VAL A 123 1.39 4.02 -28.11
CA VAL A 123 1.34 4.97 -26.97
C VAL A 123 -0.03 5.61 -26.88
N ILE A 124 -0.59 6.10 -27.99
CA ILE A 124 -1.92 6.71 -28.02
C ILE A 124 -2.98 5.71 -27.53
N LEU A 125 -2.96 4.48 -28.05
CA LEU A 125 -3.91 3.44 -27.67
C LEU A 125 -3.82 3.12 -26.17
N ILE A 126 -2.61 2.89 -25.65
CA ILE A 126 -2.40 2.58 -24.23
C ILE A 126 -2.85 3.74 -23.34
N SER A 127 -2.52 4.99 -23.74
CA SER A 127 -2.93 6.17 -22.99
C SER A 127 -4.46 6.29 -22.93
N LEU A 128 -5.16 6.04 -24.04
CA LEU A 128 -6.62 6.03 -24.08
C LEU A 128 -7.19 4.92 -23.18
N LEU A 129 -6.66 3.70 -23.27
CA LEU A 129 -7.09 2.59 -22.43
C LEU A 129 -6.84 2.86 -20.93
N PHE A 130 -5.69 3.44 -20.60
CA PHE A 130 -5.36 3.81 -19.22
C PHE A 130 -6.30 4.89 -18.68
N ILE A 131 -6.53 5.97 -19.44
CA ILE A 131 -7.46 7.04 -19.06
C ILE A 131 -8.88 6.48 -18.90
N THR A 132 -9.33 5.68 -19.86
CA THR A 132 -10.66 5.05 -19.79
C THR A 132 -10.76 4.13 -18.56
N GLY A 133 -9.76 3.29 -18.31
CA GLY A 133 -9.72 2.43 -17.14
C GLY A 133 -9.67 3.19 -15.81
N LEU A 134 -8.97 4.33 -15.77
CA LEU A 134 -8.93 5.20 -14.60
C LEU A 134 -10.35 5.68 -14.24
N PHE A 135 -11.11 6.19 -15.21
CA PHE A 135 -12.44 6.72 -14.95
C PHE A 135 -13.51 5.63 -14.75
N ILE A 136 -13.43 4.53 -15.49
CA ILE A 136 -14.47 3.48 -15.43
C ILE A 136 -14.26 2.53 -14.25
N CYS A 137 -13.01 2.21 -13.92
CA CYS A 137 -12.70 1.19 -12.90
C CYS A 137 -12.14 1.80 -11.62
N ILE A 138 -11.06 2.59 -11.73
CA ILE A 138 -10.30 3.02 -10.55
C ILE A 138 -11.05 4.09 -9.77
N ALA A 139 -11.59 5.11 -10.42
CA ALA A 139 -12.30 6.18 -9.73
C ALA A 139 -13.54 5.68 -8.95
N PRO A 140 -14.44 4.86 -9.53
CA PRO A 140 -15.55 4.29 -8.76
C PRO A 140 -15.09 3.37 -7.63
N LEU A 141 -14.01 2.61 -7.85
CA LEU A 141 -13.45 1.72 -6.84
C LEU A 141 -12.87 2.52 -5.66
N THR A 142 -12.07 3.55 -5.93
CA THR A 142 -11.50 4.41 -4.89
C THR A 142 -12.58 5.13 -4.11
N HIS A 143 -13.61 5.65 -4.79
CA HIS A 143 -14.75 6.28 -4.14
C HIS A 143 -15.51 5.32 -3.22
N ARG A 144 -15.74 4.07 -3.67
CA ARG A 144 -16.38 3.03 -2.84
C ARG A 144 -15.57 2.71 -1.56
N TYR A 145 -14.23 2.78 -1.62
CA TYR A 145 -13.36 2.52 -0.46
C TYR A 145 -13.00 3.78 0.33
N SER A 146 -13.30 4.97 -0.18
CA SER A 146 -13.16 6.23 0.53
C SER A 146 -14.22 6.34 1.63
N ALA A 147 -13.90 7.11 2.66
CA ALA A 147 -14.84 7.49 3.70
C ALA A 147 -15.36 8.93 3.51
N GLU A 148 -15.11 9.55 2.38
CA GLU A 148 -15.47 10.95 2.12
C GLU A 148 -16.97 11.19 2.31
N ASP A 149 -17.81 10.34 1.73
CA ASP A 149 -19.27 10.45 1.82
C ASP A 149 -19.82 10.25 3.23
N GLN A 150 -19.06 9.57 4.10
CA GLN A 150 -19.47 9.27 5.46
C GLN A 150 -19.17 10.40 6.45
N VAL A 151 -18.31 11.35 6.06
CA VAL A 151 -17.91 12.46 6.93
C VAL A 151 -19.06 13.33 7.39
N PRO A 152 -20.04 13.73 6.55
CA PRO A 152 -21.20 14.51 7.00
C PRO A 152 -22.02 13.79 8.08
N LEU A 153 -22.23 12.47 7.93
CA LEU A 153 -22.93 11.67 8.93
C LEU A 153 -22.10 11.61 10.22
N LEU A 154 -20.79 11.33 10.12
CA LEU A 154 -19.88 11.30 11.26
C LEU A 154 -19.91 12.62 12.03
N GLN A 155 -19.81 13.75 11.34
CA GLN A 155 -19.86 15.09 11.93
C GLN A 155 -21.19 15.37 12.64
N SER A 156 -22.30 14.89 12.09
CA SER A 156 -23.62 15.02 12.76
C SER A 156 -23.76 14.18 14.02
N LEU A 157 -22.96 13.11 14.14
CA LEU A 157 -22.97 12.18 15.27
C LEU A 157 -21.91 12.51 16.33
N THR A 158 -20.98 13.42 16.06
CA THR A 158 -19.85 13.72 16.95
C THR A 158 -19.84 15.17 17.40
N THR A 159 -19.24 15.41 18.56
CA THR A 159 -18.85 16.70 19.09
C THR A 159 -17.33 16.70 19.32
N GLU A 160 -16.73 17.82 19.70
CA GLU A 160 -15.28 17.92 19.98
C GLU A 160 -14.84 16.94 21.09
N ASP A 161 -15.72 16.64 22.03
CA ASP A 161 -15.44 15.74 23.17
C ASP A 161 -15.77 14.27 22.88
N THR A 162 -16.37 13.95 21.76
CA THR A 162 -16.74 12.56 21.41
C THR A 162 -15.49 11.70 21.21
N LEU A 163 -15.39 10.60 21.96
CA LEU A 163 -14.36 9.59 21.73
C LEU A 163 -14.79 8.68 20.57
N ILE A 164 -13.99 8.66 19.49
CA ILE A 164 -14.29 7.83 18.33
C ILE A 164 -13.40 6.58 18.37
N LEU A 165 -14.05 5.42 18.35
CA LEU A 165 -13.42 4.11 18.40
C LEU A 165 -13.76 3.31 17.15
N SER A 166 -12.89 2.40 16.73
CA SER A 166 -13.19 1.41 15.67
C SER A 166 -13.11 0.01 16.23
N TYR A 167 -14.07 -0.86 15.87
CA TYR A 167 -14.12 -2.24 16.34
C TYR A 167 -14.64 -3.20 15.27
N GLY A 168 -14.06 -4.42 15.23
CA GLY A 168 -14.45 -5.46 14.29
C GLY A 168 -14.08 -5.18 12.84
N MET A 169 -13.15 -4.25 12.60
CA MET A 169 -12.73 -3.89 11.27
C MET A 169 -11.25 -3.47 11.24
N ARG A 170 -10.67 -3.38 10.04
CA ARG A 170 -9.36 -2.73 9.87
C ARG A 170 -9.44 -1.26 10.26
N TYR A 171 -8.31 -0.71 10.70
CA TYR A 171 -8.23 0.71 11.05
C TYR A 171 -8.73 1.62 9.92
N PRO A 172 -9.72 2.50 10.19
CA PRO A 172 -10.38 3.29 9.18
C PRO A 172 -9.57 4.56 8.83
N ALA A 173 -8.37 4.40 8.28
CA ALA A 173 -7.47 5.52 7.96
C ALA A 173 -8.12 6.59 7.07
N SER A 174 -9.03 6.21 6.17
CA SER A 174 -9.76 7.17 5.34
C SER A 174 -10.73 8.04 6.14
N ILE A 175 -11.37 7.49 7.18
CA ILE A 175 -12.20 8.32 8.10
C ILE A 175 -11.34 9.33 8.82
N VAL A 176 -10.19 8.91 9.36
CA VAL A 176 -9.25 9.82 10.04
C VAL A 176 -8.79 10.94 9.11
N TYR A 177 -8.43 10.58 7.87
CA TYR A 177 -7.95 11.54 6.88
C TYR A 177 -9.01 12.60 6.52
N TYR A 178 -10.22 12.17 6.16
CA TYR A 178 -11.26 13.08 5.68
C TYR A 178 -11.97 13.84 6.81
N SER A 179 -12.13 13.24 8.00
CA SER A 179 -12.80 13.88 9.12
C SER A 179 -11.89 14.74 9.99
N GLY A 180 -10.58 14.49 9.97
CA GLY A 180 -9.62 15.09 10.88
C GLY A 180 -9.73 14.60 12.33
N HIS A 181 -10.66 13.70 12.64
CA HIS A 181 -10.82 13.15 13.98
C HIS A 181 -9.84 12.02 14.25
N ARG A 182 -9.33 11.96 15.47
CA ARG A 182 -8.56 10.82 15.95
C ARG A 182 -9.50 9.64 16.22
N VAL A 183 -9.22 8.50 15.63
CA VAL A 183 -9.90 7.23 15.88
C VAL A 183 -8.95 6.29 16.61
N GLU A 184 -9.40 5.63 17.67
CA GLU A 184 -8.62 4.60 18.36
C GLU A 184 -9.23 3.23 18.06
N ARG A 185 -8.39 2.24 17.79
CA ARG A 185 -8.83 0.87 17.53
C ARG A 185 -9.01 0.13 18.83
N LEU A 186 -10.20 -0.46 19.02
CA LEU A 186 -10.48 -1.33 20.14
C LEU A 186 -9.93 -2.73 19.86
N GLU A 187 -9.19 -3.25 20.84
CA GLU A 187 -8.66 -4.61 20.84
C GLU A 187 -8.68 -5.18 22.25
N THR A 188 -8.52 -6.50 22.35
CA THR A 188 -8.34 -7.15 23.65
C THR A 188 -7.05 -6.64 24.32
N ARG A 189 -7.00 -6.68 25.65
CA ARG A 189 -5.79 -6.27 26.39
C ARG A 189 -4.57 -7.07 25.95
N GLU A 190 -4.73 -8.38 25.75
CA GLU A 190 -3.67 -9.26 25.27
C GLU A 190 -3.11 -8.79 23.91
N THR A 191 -3.99 -8.48 22.97
CA THR A 191 -3.59 -7.93 21.65
C THR A 191 -2.86 -6.60 21.80
N VAL A 192 -3.37 -5.68 22.61
CA VAL A 192 -2.71 -4.39 22.83
C VAL A 192 -1.33 -4.53 23.45
N GLU A 193 -1.15 -5.46 24.39
CA GLU A 193 0.14 -5.69 25.05
C GLU A 193 1.14 -6.44 24.16
N THR A 194 0.68 -7.45 23.43
CA THR A 194 1.55 -8.24 22.53
C THR A 194 1.90 -7.50 21.27
N GLU A 195 1.04 -6.60 20.82
CA GLU A 195 1.23 -5.83 19.59
C GLU A 195 1.89 -4.46 19.84
N ARG A 196 2.19 -4.08 21.07
CA ARG A 196 2.99 -2.87 21.33
C ARG A 196 4.33 -2.94 20.60
N PRO A 197 4.82 -1.84 20.04
CA PRO A 197 6.11 -1.80 19.38
C PRO A 197 7.22 -2.00 20.41
N GLN A 198 7.69 -3.24 20.57
CA GLN A 198 8.76 -3.58 21.48
C GLN A 198 10.10 -3.75 20.74
N GLU A 199 10.04 -4.14 19.45
CA GLU A 199 11.20 -4.41 18.60
C GLU A 199 10.87 -4.13 17.13
N MET A 200 11.84 -4.24 16.25
CA MET A 200 11.66 -4.12 14.80
C MET A 200 10.72 -5.21 14.26
N THR A 201 9.44 -4.90 14.15
CA THR A 201 8.40 -5.80 13.65
C THR A 201 7.51 -5.13 12.61
N TRP A 202 6.83 -5.93 11.79
CA TRP A 202 5.84 -5.47 10.81
C TRP A 202 4.43 -5.32 11.42
N LYS A 203 4.34 -5.06 12.73
CA LYS A 203 3.04 -4.97 13.40
C LYS A 203 2.42 -3.59 13.21
N ASP A 204 1.13 -3.57 12.95
CA ASP A 204 0.33 -2.37 12.70
C ASP A 204 0.31 -1.39 13.89
N THR A 205 0.50 -1.91 15.10
CA THR A 205 0.56 -1.14 16.35
C THR A 205 1.63 -0.05 16.37
N ASN A 206 2.66 -0.16 15.54
CA ASN A 206 3.72 0.85 15.47
C ASN A 206 3.21 2.23 15.03
N VAL A 207 2.05 2.30 14.40
CA VAL A 207 1.52 3.53 13.80
C VAL A 207 0.07 3.85 14.17
N MET A 208 -0.63 2.95 14.87
CA MET A 208 -2.07 3.10 15.17
C MET A 208 -2.31 3.32 16.66
N PRO A 209 -3.22 4.21 17.03
CA PRO A 209 -3.67 4.33 18.41
C PRO A 209 -4.59 3.17 18.77
N PHE A 210 -4.19 2.37 19.76
CA PHE A 210 -4.96 1.25 20.30
C PHE A 210 -5.50 1.57 21.68
N ARG A 211 -6.67 1.01 21.96
CA ARG A 211 -7.30 1.03 23.28
C ARG A 211 -7.78 -0.38 23.63
N ALA A 212 -7.48 -0.82 24.85
CA ALA A 212 -8.05 -2.06 25.37
C ALA A 212 -9.55 -1.91 25.63
N ILE A 213 -10.34 -2.95 25.31
CA ILE A 213 -11.80 -2.97 25.51
C ILE A 213 -12.16 -2.64 26.95
N GLU A 214 -11.37 -3.13 27.91
CA GLU A 214 -11.57 -2.89 29.35
C GLU A 214 -11.34 -1.42 29.76
N ASN A 215 -10.68 -0.65 28.90
CA ASN A 215 -10.36 0.76 29.15
C ASN A 215 -11.33 1.72 28.44
N ILE A 216 -12.51 1.25 28.04
CA ILE A 216 -13.57 2.10 27.51
C ILE A 216 -14.14 2.95 28.67
N PRO A 217 -14.06 4.31 28.59
CA PRO A 217 -14.57 5.15 29.67
C PRO A 217 -16.10 5.10 29.77
N ASP A 218 -16.63 5.15 31.01
CA ASP A 218 -18.09 5.08 31.23
C ASP A 218 -18.80 6.44 31.14
N ASN A 219 -18.08 7.51 31.37
CA ASN A 219 -18.62 8.87 31.52
C ASN A 219 -18.39 9.79 30.33
N ARG A 220 -18.16 9.24 29.14
CA ARG A 220 -17.86 10.01 27.93
C ARG A 220 -18.80 9.64 26.79
N ASP A 221 -19.11 10.61 25.93
CA ASP A 221 -19.80 10.33 24.67
C ASP A 221 -18.86 9.50 23.75
N ILE A 222 -19.36 8.33 23.32
CA ILE A 222 -18.56 7.39 22.54
C ILE A 222 -19.30 7.03 21.26
N LEU A 223 -18.61 7.15 20.14
CA LEU A 223 -19.04 6.64 18.85
C LEU A 223 -18.13 5.47 18.43
N ILE A 224 -18.73 4.32 18.17
CA ILE A 224 -18.03 3.17 17.60
C ILE A 224 -18.32 3.11 16.10
N ILE A 225 -17.25 2.93 15.32
CA ILE A 225 -17.29 2.68 13.89
C ILE A 225 -16.96 1.21 13.67
N SER A 226 -17.85 0.49 12.98
CA SER A 226 -17.67 -0.92 12.62
C SER A 226 -17.81 -1.10 11.10
N ASP A 227 -17.60 -2.32 10.64
CA ASP A 227 -17.82 -2.70 9.25
C ASP A 227 -19.30 -2.57 8.82
N GLU A 228 -19.59 -2.88 7.57
CA GLU A 228 -20.92 -2.76 6.98
C GLU A 228 -22.00 -3.55 7.75
N THR A 229 -21.65 -4.68 8.36
CA THR A 229 -22.60 -5.53 9.08
C THR A 229 -22.79 -5.05 10.53
N GLY A 230 -21.75 -4.55 11.14
CA GLY A 230 -21.72 -4.18 12.56
C GLY A 230 -21.83 -5.37 13.51
N ASP A 231 -21.61 -6.59 13.00
CA ASP A 231 -21.86 -7.81 13.77
C ASP A 231 -20.95 -7.93 14.99
N ALA A 232 -19.71 -7.46 14.88
CA ALA A 232 -18.78 -7.46 16.01
C ALA A 232 -19.30 -6.63 17.21
N VAL A 233 -19.97 -5.49 16.96
CA VAL A 233 -20.55 -4.68 18.02
C VAL A 233 -21.86 -5.31 18.55
N LYS A 234 -22.64 -5.94 17.67
CA LYS A 234 -23.92 -6.58 18.00
C LYS A 234 -23.74 -7.91 18.74
N SER A 235 -22.57 -8.55 18.64
CA SER A 235 -22.29 -9.84 19.32
C SER A 235 -22.37 -9.75 20.85
N GLY A 236 -22.27 -8.53 21.39
CA GLY A 236 -22.33 -8.31 22.83
C GLY A 236 -21.00 -8.50 23.57
N GLU A 237 -19.90 -8.65 22.83
CA GLU A 237 -18.55 -8.75 23.44
C GLU A 237 -18.07 -7.43 24.03
N LEU A 238 -18.61 -6.29 23.55
CA LEU A 238 -18.27 -4.99 24.09
C LEU A 238 -19.09 -4.66 25.34
N PRO A 239 -18.47 -4.10 26.41
CA PRO A 239 -19.14 -3.70 27.62
C PRO A 239 -20.13 -2.55 27.33
N GLY A 240 -21.34 -2.68 27.93
CA GLY A 240 -22.40 -1.69 27.76
C GLY A 240 -23.42 -2.05 26.67
N LYS A 241 -24.42 -1.18 26.52
CA LYS A 241 -25.44 -1.33 25.46
C LYS A 241 -25.15 -0.33 24.32
N TRP A 242 -25.12 -0.84 23.10
CA TRP A 242 -24.83 -0.05 21.90
C TRP A 242 -26.04 -0.03 20.99
N LYS A 243 -26.34 1.17 20.47
CA LYS A 243 -27.44 1.38 19.51
C LYS A 243 -26.86 1.82 18.19
N GLU A 244 -27.26 1.16 17.12
CA GLU A 244 -26.96 1.62 15.77
C GLU A 244 -27.63 2.99 15.55
N VAL A 245 -26.83 4.01 15.21
CA VAL A 245 -27.30 5.40 15.01
C VAL A 245 -27.19 5.84 13.56
N GLY A 246 -26.53 5.05 12.73
CA GLY A 246 -26.43 5.31 11.30
C GLY A 246 -25.63 4.24 10.59
N ARG A 247 -25.88 4.15 9.29
CA ARG A 247 -25.14 3.29 8.38
C ARG A 247 -24.95 4.03 7.05
N GLN A 248 -23.72 4.07 6.56
CA GLN A 248 -23.44 4.67 5.27
C GLN A 248 -22.21 4.02 4.62
N GLY A 249 -22.36 3.64 3.35
CA GLY A 249 -21.33 2.91 2.64
C GLY A 249 -20.96 1.62 3.34
N ARG A 250 -19.69 1.45 3.66
CA ARG A 250 -19.14 0.25 4.33
C ARG A 250 -18.99 0.41 5.84
N PHE A 251 -19.58 1.42 6.44
CA PHE A 251 -19.46 1.71 7.87
C PHE A 251 -20.80 1.73 8.55
N THR A 252 -20.85 1.16 9.76
CA THR A 252 -21.97 1.23 10.68
C THR A 252 -21.50 1.94 11.94
N PHE A 253 -22.33 2.87 12.43
CA PHE A 253 -22.05 3.74 13.56
C PHE A 253 -22.93 3.38 14.75
N PHE A 254 -22.31 3.25 15.90
CA PHE A 254 -22.99 2.92 17.15
C PHE A 254 -22.70 3.94 18.22
N LYS A 255 -23.72 4.35 18.97
CA LYS A 255 -23.58 5.15 20.20
C LYS A 255 -23.93 4.32 21.42
N ARG A 256 -23.28 4.63 22.55
CA ARG A 256 -23.58 4.02 23.83
C ARG A 256 -24.96 4.49 24.30
N ILE A 257 -25.80 3.56 24.76
CA ILE A 257 -27.04 3.89 25.45
C ILE A 257 -26.66 4.09 26.90
N HIS A 258 -26.78 5.31 27.41
CA HIS A 258 -26.70 5.57 28.82
C HIS A 258 -27.98 5.08 29.46
N PRO A 259 -27.89 4.38 30.62
CA PRO A 259 -29.08 3.90 31.35
C PRO A 259 -29.96 5.03 31.86
#